data_817e0ab01a5df7146958ca853f0bd4be
#
_entry.id   817e0ab01a5df7146958ca853f0bd4be
#
_cell.length_a   1.000
_cell.length_b   1.000
_cell.length_c   1.000
_cell.angle_alpha   90.00
_cell.angle_beta   90.00
_cell.angle_gamma   90.00
#
_symmetry.space_group_name_H-M   'P 1'
#
loop_
_entity.id
_entity.type
_entity.pdbx_description
1 polymer ?
#
loop_
_entity_poly.entity_id
_entity_poly.type
_entity_poly.pdbx_seq_one_letter_code
_entity_poly.pdbx_strand_id
1 'polypeptide(L)'
;MTQMTTISPDKILQLGSAFWASKTLLSAIELGLFTRLAEMGPMTLPQLRAACSLHERSARDFFDALVALGMLQRTADGRYANTPETELYLDRAKPAYVGGMLEMMNERLYRFWGHLTEGLRTGLPQNESRHGEPDLFGVLYSDPARLEQFLKAMTGLSRPTARAIAAAFPWKEYKTFADVGCAEGGLTVAIAHAHHNLSGHGFDLPAVQPVFDRYVAQNGLAERLSFQAGDFFKDPLPSVDVLVMGHILHDWSLGEKRLLLRKAYDALPSGGALIVYDAMIDDDRRENAFGLLMSLNMLIETPAGFDYTGADCQRWMQEAGFQDVRIVPLQGPYSMAVARK
;
A
#
# COMPACT_ATOMS: atom_id res chain seq x y z
N MET A 1 -37.10 -22.27 -16.75
CA MET A 1 -37.67 -21.17 -15.92
C MET A 1 -36.61 -20.12 -15.81
N THR A 2 -36.73 -19.04 -16.56
CA THR A 2 -35.82 -17.88 -16.50
C THR A 2 -36.12 -17.14 -15.19
N GLN A 3 -35.19 -17.16 -14.23
CA GLN A 3 -35.32 -16.32 -13.06
C GLN A 3 -35.37 -14.86 -13.53
N MET A 4 -36.52 -14.23 -13.43
CA MET A 4 -36.64 -12.78 -13.59
C MET A 4 -35.81 -12.13 -12.47
N THR A 5 -34.69 -11.55 -12.82
CA THR A 5 -33.86 -10.77 -11.87
C THR A 5 -34.72 -9.58 -11.45
N THR A 6 -35.19 -9.59 -10.20
CA THR A 6 -35.96 -8.48 -9.64
C THR A 6 -35.04 -7.26 -9.56
N ILE A 7 -35.36 -6.19 -10.27
CA ILE A 7 -34.64 -4.93 -10.18
C ILE A 7 -34.89 -4.34 -8.78
N SER A 8 -33.81 -4.12 -8.02
CA SER A 8 -33.85 -3.59 -6.65
C SER A 8 -32.82 -2.47 -6.49
N PRO A 9 -33.06 -1.44 -5.67
CA PRO A 9 -32.10 -0.40 -5.33
C PRO A 9 -31.02 -0.84 -4.34
N ASP A 10 -31.07 -2.07 -3.83
CA ASP A 10 -30.27 -2.54 -2.67
C ASP A 10 -28.77 -2.35 -2.88
N LYS A 11 -28.23 -2.73 -4.05
CA LYS A 11 -26.81 -2.55 -4.36
C LYS A 11 -26.37 -1.08 -4.35
N ILE A 12 -27.24 -0.18 -4.84
CA ILE A 12 -26.96 1.25 -4.87
C ILE A 12 -26.93 1.80 -3.44
N LEU A 13 -27.93 1.46 -2.64
CA LEU A 13 -28.04 1.89 -1.25
C LEU A 13 -26.90 1.31 -0.38
N GLN A 14 -26.57 0.05 -0.58
CA GLN A 14 -25.45 -0.59 0.10
C GLN A 14 -24.11 0.11 -0.22
N LEU A 15 -23.86 0.41 -1.50
CA LEU A 15 -22.65 1.13 -1.89
C LEU A 15 -22.64 2.56 -1.36
N GLY A 16 -23.78 3.26 -1.43
CA GLY A 16 -23.91 4.63 -0.93
C GLY A 16 -23.70 4.76 0.58
N SER A 17 -24.02 3.73 1.37
CA SER A 17 -23.83 3.70 2.82
C SER A 17 -22.55 2.97 3.27
N ALA A 18 -21.72 2.45 2.35
CA ALA A 18 -20.55 1.64 2.70
C ALA A 18 -19.52 2.39 3.58
N PHE A 19 -19.52 3.72 3.52
CA PHE A 19 -18.65 4.54 4.37
C PHE A 19 -18.98 4.42 5.87
N TRP A 20 -20.19 4.01 6.25
CA TRP A 20 -20.53 3.74 7.66
C TRP A 20 -19.71 2.57 8.19
N ALA A 21 -19.67 1.46 7.46
CA ALA A 21 -18.90 0.29 7.84
C ALA A 21 -17.40 0.60 7.87
N SER A 22 -16.91 1.29 6.84
CA SER A 22 -15.50 1.72 6.76
C SER A 22 -15.14 2.61 7.96
N LYS A 23 -15.94 3.67 8.26
CA LYS A 23 -15.63 4.57 9.39
C LYS A 23 -15.75 3.87 10.74
N THR A 24 -16.65 2.90 10.89
CA THR A 24 -16.76 2.09 12.13
C THR A 24 -15.47 1.31 12.38
N LEU A 25 -14.91 0.65 11.36
CA LEU A 25 -13.62 -0.03 11.46
C LEU A 25 -12.48 0.95 11.76
N LEU A 26 -12.40 2.06 11.02
CA LEU A 26 -11.37 3.08 11.23
C LEU A 26 -11.41 3.67 12.64
N SER A 27 -12.61 3.88 13.20
CA SER A 27 -12.77 4.33 14.59
C SER A 27 -12.29 3.27 15.59
N ALA A 28 -12.51 1.98 15.32
CA ALA A 28 -12.00 0.89 16.16
C ALA A 28 -10.46 0.85 16.18
N ILE A 29 -9.82 1.11 15.04
CA ILE A 29 -8.37 1.24 14.92
C ILE A 29 -7.86 2.44 15.74
N GLU A 30 -8.49 3.60 15.58
CA GLU A 30 -8.16 4.83 16.32
C GLU A 30 -8.23 4.63 17.83
N LEU A 31 -9.24 3.92 18.31
CA LEU A 31 -9.42 3.56 19.73
C LEU A 31 -8.44 2.48 20.22
N GLY A 32 -7.66 1.85 19.34
CA GLY A 32 -6.76 0.75 19.70
C GLY A 32 -7.50 -0.50 20.19
N LEU A 33 -8.74 -0.70 19.74
CA LEU A 33 -9.65 -1.72 20.25
C LEU A 33 -9.07 -3.13 20.15
N PHE A 34 -8.52 -3.49 19.00
CA PHE A 34 -8.04 -4.85 18.73
C PHE A 34 -6.81 -5.22 19.56
N THR A 35 -5.87 -4.28 19.73
CA THR A 35 -4.70 -4.47 20.61
C THR A 35 -5.11 -4.63 22.06
N ARG A 36 -6.08 -3.82 22.55
CA ARG A 36 -6.61 -3.97 23.91
C ARG A 36 -7.25 -5.34 24.15
N LEU A 37 -8.00 -5.83 23.18
CA LEU A 37 -8.61 -7.18 23.28
C LEU A 37 -7.55 -8.29 23.21
N ALA A 38 -6.48 -8.11 22.44
CA ALA A 38 -5.34 -9.04 22.39
C ALA A 38 -4.60 -9.10 23.74
N GLU A 39 -4.37 -7.95 24.37
CA GLU A 39 -3.68 -7.85 25.67
C GLU A 39 -4.51 -8.36 26.85
N MET A 40 -5.81 -8.03 26.86
CA MET A 40 -6.67 -8.25 28.04
C MET A 40 -7.59 -9.48 27.89
N GLY A 41 -7.65 -10.08 26.71
CA GLY A 41 -8.56 -11.17 26.39
C GLY A 41 -10.02 -10.70 26.21
N PRO A 42 -10.99 -11.64 26.13
CA PRO A 42 -12.40 -11.32 25.93
C PRO A 42 -12.99 -10.48 27.08
N MET A 43 -13.70 -9.39 26.72
CA MET A 43 -14.22 -8.39 27.65
C MET A 43 -15.75 -8.29 27.61
N THR A 44 -16.38 -8.02 28.74
CA THR A 44 -17.80 -7.65 28.80
C THR A 44 -18.01 -6.24 28.24
N LEU A 45 -19.27 -5.90 27.87
CA LEU A 45 -19.62 -4.56 27.40
C LEU A 45 -19.16 -3.43 28.37
N PRO A 46 -19.40 -3.51 29.72
CA PRO A 46 -18.93 -2.47 30.62
C PRO A 46 -17.40 -2.32 30.66
N GLN A 47 -16.67 -3.45 30.65
CA GLN A 47 -15.20 -3.44 30.64
C GLN A 47 -14.66 -2.80 29.33
N LEU A 48 -15.17 -3.21 28.19
CA LEU A 48 -14.70 -2.72 26.89
C LEU A 48 -15.06 -1.24 26.70
N ARG A 49 -16.28 -0.83 27.13
CA ARG A 49 -16.68 0.57 27.17
C ARG A 49 -15.71 1.43 27.97
N ALA A 50 -15.36 0.99 29.17
CA ALA A 50 -14.42 1.72 30.03
C ALA A 50 -13.01 1.76 29.42
N ALA A 51 -12.52 0.65 28.89
CA ALA A 51 -11.21 0.57 28.24
C ALA A 51 -11.07 1.50 27.02
N CYS A 52 -12.15 1.68 26.26
CA CYS A 52 -12.18 2.58 25.10
C CYS A 52 -12.70 3.99 25.43
N SER A 53 -13.03 4.29 26.68
CA SER A 53 -13.59 5.58 27.14
C SER A 53 -14.85 6.00 26.37
N LEU A 54 -15.71 5.05 26.01
CA LEU A 54 -16.92 5.33 25.23
C LEU A 54 -18.09 5.72 26.10
N HIS A 55 -18.94 6.60 25.54
CA HIS A 55 -20.19 6.99 26.16
C HIS A 55 -21.18 5.81 26.17
N GLU A 56 -21.99 5.70 27.20
CA GLU A 56 -22.97 4.61 27.41
C GLU A 56 -23.95 4.46 26.21
N ARG A 57 -24.40 5.59 25.65
CA ARG A 57 -25.36 5.62 24.53
C ARG A 57 -24.84 4.91 23.29
N SER A 58 -23.53 4.93 23.02
CA SER A 58 -22.95 4.51 21.74
C SER A 58 -22.21 3.18 21.81
N ALA A 59 -21.74 2.77 22.98
CA ALA A 59 -20.79 1.66 23.12
C ALA A 59 -21.36 0.32 22.63
N ARG A 60 -22.60 0.00 22.99
CA ARG A 60 -23.21 -1.27 22.59
C ARG A 60 -23.34 -1.37 21.07
N ASP A 61 -23.98 -0.39 20.46
CA ASP A 61 -24.23 -0.39 19.01
C ASP A 61 -22.93 -0.41 18.21
N PHE A 62 -21.89 0.30 18.70
CA PHE A 62 -20.57 0.31 18.07
C PHE A 62 -19.91 -1.08 18.06
N PHE A 63 -19.86 -1.76 19.23
CA PHE A 63 -19.25 -3.09 19.31
C PHE A 63 -20.09 -4.14 18.58
N ASP A 64 -21.42 -4.06 18.67
CA ASP A 64 -22.32 -4.98 17.98
C ASP A 64 -22.26 -4.80 16.45
N ALA A 65 -22.06 -3.57 15.96
CA ALA A 65 -21.80 -3.33 14.55
C ALA A 65 -20.48 -4.01 14.09
N LEU A 66 -19.42 -3.93 14.88
CA LEU A 66 -18.16 -4.63 14.57
C LEU A 66 -18.33 -6.16 14.59
N VAL A 67 -19.17 -6.70 15.46
CA VAL A 67 -19.53 -8.14 15.43
C VAL A 67 -20.29 -8.47 14.15
N ALA A 68 -21.30 -7.68 13.79
CA ALA A 68 -22.09 -7.89 12.58
C ALA A 68 -21.25 -7.76 11.29
N LEU A 69 -20.20 -6.93 11.31
CA LEU A 69 -19.24 -6.76 10.24
C LEU A 69 -18.15 -7.85 10.22
N GLY A 70 -18.14 -8.79 11.19
CA GLY A 70 -17.14 -9.84 11.28
C GLY A 70 -15.75 -9.36 11.77
N MET A 71 -15.66 -8.15 12.32
CA MET A 71 -14.42 -7.60 12.87
C MET A 71 -14.22 -7.97 14.35
N LEU A 72 -15.28 -8.32 15.05
CA LEU A 72 -15.28 -8.89 16.39
C LEU A 72 -16.11 -10.17 16.40
N GLN A 73 -15.93 -10.98 17.42
CA GLN A 73 -16.82 -12.11 17.74
C GLN A 73 -17.33 -12.00 19.15
N ARG A 74 -18.45 -12.71 19.43
CA ARG A 74 -18.93 -12.94 20.79
C ARG A 74 -18.61 -14.35 21.24
N THR A 75 -18.07 -14.46 22.43
CA THR A 75 -17.87 -15.74 23.11
C THR A 75 -19.20 -16.33 23.61
N ALA A 76 -19.21 -17.60 24.00
CA ALA A 76 -20.43 -18.26 24.50
C ALA A 76 -21.02 -17.60 25.74
N ASP A 77 -20.21 -16.93 26.55
CA ASP A 77 -20.64 -16.16 27.74
C ASP A 77 -20.93 -14.67 27.41
N GLY A 78 -21.01 -14.32 26.12
CA GLY A 78 -21.46 -13.00 25.64
C GLY A 78 -20.41 -11.89 25.68
N ARG A 79 -19.12 -12.22 25.86
CA ARG A 79 -18.01 -11.24 25.79
C ARG A 79 -17.60 -10.94 24.35
N TYR A 80 -17.03 -9.78 24.16
CA TYR A 80 -16.41 -9.39 22.89
C TYR A 80 -14.97 -9.86 22.83
N ALA A 81 -14.55 -10.38 21.68
CA ALA A 81 -13.20 -10.84 21.41
C ALA A 81 -12.80 -10.53 19.96
N ASN A 82 -11.50 -10.50 19.71
CA ASN A 82 -10.97 -10.46 18.35
C ASN A 82 -11.39 -11.71 17.58
N THR A 83 -11.57 -11.59 16.27
CA THR A 83 -11.56 -12.74 15.37
C THR A 83 -10.11 -13.19 15.11
N PRO A 84 -9.86 -14.38 14.56
CA PRO A 84 -8.51 -14.80 14.19
C PRO A 84 -7.82 -13.80 13.26
N GLU A 85 -8.56 -13.20 12.33
CA GLU A 85 -8.04 -12.22 11.37
C GLU A 85 -7.66 -10.91 12.08
N THR A 86 -8.55 -10.37 12.93
CA THR A 86 -8.27 -9.11 13.62
C THR A 86 -7.20 -9.27 14.70
N GLU A 87 -7.09 -10.43 15.33
CA GLU A 87 -6.00 -10.78 16.25
C GLU A 87 -4.64 -10.78 15.53
N LEU A 88 -4.59 -11.33 14.32
CA LEU A 88 -3.35 -11.43 13.56
C LEU A 88 -2.94 -10.10 12.90
N TYR A 89 -3.91 -9.39 12.33
CA TYR A 89 -3.64 -8.27 11.43
C TYR A 89 -3.91 -6.88 12.04
N LEU A 90 -4.66 -6.78 13.16
CA LEU A 90 -5.03 -5.51 13.77
C LEU A 90 -4.51 -5.33 15.21
N ASP A 91 -3.80 -6.31 15.76
CA ASP A 91 -3.00 -6.15 16.96
C ASP A 91 -1.64 -5.53 16.61
N ARG A 92 -1.35 -4.35 17.17
CA ARG A 92 -0.10 -3.60 16.95
C ARG A 92 1.16 -4.36 17.36
N ALA A 93 1.05 -5.33 18.27
CA ALA A 93 2.18 -6.15 18.72
C ALA A 93 2.58 -7.22 17.70
N LYS A 94 1.74 -7.51 16.69
CA LYS A 94 2.01 -8.58 15.73
C LYS A 94 2.87 -8.09 14.55
N PRO A 95 3.82 -8.90 14.09
CA PRO A 95 4.60 -8.58 12.89
C PRO A 95 3.77 -8.43 11.61
N ALA A 96 2.56 -9.02 11.58
CA ALA A 96 1.64 -8.95 10.45
C ALA A 96 0.68 -7.75 10.50
N TYR A 97 0.85 -6.82 11.44
CA TYR A 97 -0.02 -5.66 11.62
C TYR A 97 -0.15 -4.83 10.33
N VAL A 98 -1.38 -4.62 9.89
CA VAL A 98 -1.71 -3.79 8.72
C VAL A 98 -2.47 -2.51 9.11
N GLY A 99 -2.73 -2.31 10.40
CA GLY A 99 -3.53 -1.19 10.92
C GLY A 99 -2.90 0.18 10.65
N GLY A 100 -1.58 0.26 10.47
CA GLY A 100 -0.92 1.54 10.14
C GLY A 100 -1.47 2.21 8.88
N MET A 101 -1.82 1.42 7.85
CA MET A 101 -2.49 1.93 6.64
C MET A 101 -3.91 2.43 6.96
N LEU A 102 -4.64 1.72 7.82
CA LEU A 102 -5.98 2.13 8.23
C LEU A 102 -5.94 3.38 9.12
N GLU A 103 -4.90 3.55 9.94
CA GLU A 103 -4.64 4.78 10.70
C GLU A 103 -4.45 5.97 9.74
N MET A 104 -3.59 5.83 8.73
CA MET A 104 -3.37 6.86 7.70
C MET A 104 -4.66 7.15 6.92
N MET A 105 -5.42 6.12 6.55
CA MET A 105 -6.73 6.31 5.91
C MET A 105 -7.68 7.11 6.80
N ASN A 106 -7.73 6.83 8.10
CA ASN A 106 -8.61 7.54 9.04
C ASN A 106 -8.20 8.99 9.26
N GLU A 107 -6.91 9.23 9.47
CA GLU A 107 -6.38 10.56 9.80
C GLU A 107 -6.40 11.52 8.61
N ARG A 108 -6.15 11.00 7.40
CA ARG A 108 -5.97 11.80 6.20
C ARG A 108 -7.00 11.51 5.11
N LEU A 109 -6.94 10.32 4.48
CA LEU A 109 -7.67 10.02 3.25
C LEU A 109 -9.18 10.12 3.41
N TYR A 110 -9.73 9.66 4.52
CA TYR A 110 -11.18 9.71 4.77
C TYR A 110 -11.74 11.13 4.64
N ARG A 111 -11.02 12.10 5.17
CA ARG A 111 -11.38 13.52 5.09
C ARG A 111 -11.24 14.06 3.65
N PHE A 112 -10.17 13.72 2.97
CA PHE A 112 -9.88 14.22 1.63
C PHE A 112 -10.82 13.66 0.57
N TRP A 113 -11.22 12.41 0.69
CA TRP A 113 -12.21 11.78 -0.17
C TRP A 113 -13.59 12.46 -0.12
N GLY A 114 -13.92 13.19 0.93
CA GLY A 114 -15.09 14.06 1.00
C GLY A 114 -15.11 15.15 -0.06
N HIS A 115 -13.95 15.48 -0.66
CA HIS A 115 -13.78 16.47 -1.71
C HIS A 115 -13.59 15.86 -3.12
N LEU A 116 -13.85 14.56 -3.30
CA LEU A 116 -13.67 13.88 -4.58
C LEU A 116 -14.35 14.60 -5.74
N THR A 117 -15.59 15.07 -5.56
CA THR A 117 -16.33 15.78 -6.61
C THR A 117 -15.62 17.04 -7.09
N GLU A 118 -14.95 17.75 -6.20
CA GLU A 118 -14.14 18.91 -6.54
C GLU A 118 -12.89 18.49 -7.32
N GLY A 119 -12.17 17.45 -6.86
CA GLY A 119 -11.07 16.88 -7.60
C GLY A 119 -11.43 16.46 -9.02
N LEU A 120 -12.58 15.77 -9.19
CA LEU A 120 -13.09 15.37 -10.52
C LEU A 120 -13.38 16.54 -11.45
N ARG A 121 -13.79 17.70 -10.92
CA ARG A 121 -14.08 18.90 -11.72
C ARG A 121 -12.87 19.71 -12.07
N THR A 122 -11.89 19.76 -11.17
CA THR A 122 -10.74 20.66 -11.29
C THR A 122 -9.48 19.95 -11.80
N GLY A 123 -9.39 18.61 -11.61
CA GLY A 123 -8.17 17.84 -11.82
C GLY A 123 -7.06 18.16 -10.81
N LEU A 124 -7.38 18.88 -9.73
CA LEU A 124 -6.40 19.28 -8.70
C LEU A 124 -6.49 18.35 -7.49
N PRO A 125 -5.35 18.11 -6.78
CA PRO A 125 -5.33 17.34 -5.56
C PRO A 125 -6.21 17.96 -4.48
N GLN A 126 -6.70 17.12 -3.58
CA GLN A 126 -7.63 17.53 -2.51
C GLN A 126 -7.06 17.27 -1.12
N ASN A 127 -5.75 17.05 -1.02
CA ASN A 127 -4.98 16.83 0.20
C ASN A 127 -4.53 18.16 0.84
N GLU A 128 -3.49 18.13 1.64
CA GLU A 128 -2.89 19.29 2.32
C GLU A 128 -2.53 20.41 1.35
N SER A 129 -2.08 20.08 0.14
CA SER A 129 -1.67 21.07 -0.88
C SER A 129 -2.80 21.96 -1.39
N ARG A 130 -4.07 21.58 -1.19
CA ARG A 130 -5.24 22.40 -1.53
C ARG A 130 -5.23 23.77 -0.90
N HIS A 131 -4.59 23.92 0.25
CA HIS A 131 -4.52 25.19 0.99
C HIS A 131 -3.15 25.87 0.86
N GLY A 132 -2.34 25.47 -0.13
CA GLY A 132 -1.00 26.05 -0.37
C GLY A 132 0.10 25.48 0.53
N GLU A 133 -0.18 24.39 1.24
CA GLU A 133 0.85 23.63 1.96
C GLU A 133 1.71 22.83 0.97
N PRO A 134 2.91 22.40 1.37
CA PRO A 134 3.71 21.47 0.56
C PRO A 134 2.91 20.22 0.18
N ASP A 135 3.28 19.59 -0.92
CA ASP A 135 2.68 18.32 -1.33
C ASP A 135 2.85 17.22 -0.26
N LEU A 136 2.19 16.09 -0.46
CA LEU A 136 2.23 14.95 0.45
C LEU A 136 3.67 14.59 0.86
N PHE A 137 4.58 14.48 -0.10
CA PHE A 137 5.96 14.10 0.16
C PHE A 137 6.71 15.20 0.91
N GLY A 138 6.52 16.47 0.55
CA GLY A 138 7.10 17.61 1.28
C GLY A 138 6.69 17.66 2.75
N VAL A 139 5.42 17.38 3.05
CA VAL A 139 4.92 17.32 4.44
C VAL A 139 5.48 16.10 5.17
N LEU A 140 5.47 14.92 4.56
CA LEU A 140 5.96 13.69 5.17
C LEU A 140 7.46 13.75 5.47
N TYR A 141 8.27 14.21 4.52
CA TYR A 141 9.72 14.25 4.66
C TYR A 141 10.22 15.38 5.59
N SER A 142 9.37 16.31 5.95
CA SER A 142 9.70 17.36 6.94
C SER A 142 9.55 16.91 8.39
N ASP A 143 8.84 15.81 8.67
CA ASP A 143 8.58 15.28 10.01
C ASP A 143 9.04 13.81 10.11
N PRO A 144 10.18 13.53 10.76
CA PRO A 144 10.72 12.15 10.86
C PRO A 144 9.77 11.13 11.48
N ALA A 145 8.92 11.55 12.44
CA ALA A 145 7.97 10.64 13.08
C ALA A 145 6.82 10.25 12.13
N ARG A 146 6.29 11.21 11.40
CA ARG A 146 5.28 10.98 10.36
C ARG A 146 5.84 10.16 9.21
N LEU A 147 7.07 10.46 8.78
CA LEU A 147 7.76 9.67 7.76
C LEU A 147 7.88 8.22 8.19
N GLU A 148 8.39 7.94 9.39
CA GLU A 148 8.52 6.57 9.90
C GLU A 148 7.18 5.84 9.97
N GLN A 149 6.13 6.50 10.43
CA GLN A 149 4.78 5.94 10.47
C GLN A 149 4.27 5.58 9.07
N PHE A 150 4.45 6.48 8.11
CA PHE A 150 4.09 6.27 6.71
C PHE A 150 4.85 5.09 6.08
N LEU A 151 6.17 5.05 6.24
CA LEU A 151 7.01 3.97 5.70
C LEU A 151 6.62 2.59 6.27
N LYS A 152 6.34 2.51 7.57
CA LYS A 152 5.84 1.28 8.20
C LYS A 152 4.47 0.87 7.67
N ALA A 153 3.56 1.82 7.45
CA ALA A 153 2.25 1.55 6.87
C ALA A 153 2.37 0.97 5.45
N MET A 154 3.26 1.56 4.63
CA MET A 154 3.54 1.08 3.27
C MET A 154 4.13 -0.34 3.27
N THR A 155 5.06 -0.64 4.16
CA THR A 155 5.61 -2.00 4.30
C THR A 155 4.54 -3.01 4.72
N GLY A 156 3.68 -2.66 5.67
CA GLY A 156 2.56 -3.51 6.09
C GLY A 156 1.65 -3.88 4.92
N LEU A 157 1.27 -2.89 4.11
CA LEU A 157 0.44 -3.07 2.92
C LEU A 157 1.12 -3.92 1.84
N SER A 158 2.41 -3.67 1.59
CA SER A 158 3.15 -4.28 0.48
C SER A 158 3.68 -5.68 0.79
N ARG A 159 3.68 -6.11 2.04
CA ARG A 159 4.28 -7.39 2.47
C ARG A 159 3.78 -8.63 1.72
N PRO A 160 2.46 -8.85 1.50
CA PRO A 160 1.97 -9.99 0.73
C PRO A 160 2.46 -9.93 -0.73
N THR A 161 2.42 -8.76 -1.34
CA THR A 161 2.87 -8.51 -2.71
C THR A 161 4.38 -8.70 -2.83
N ALA A 162 5.18 -8.24 -1.86
CA ALA A 162 6.62 -8.45 -1.81
C ALA A 162 7.01 -9.94 -1.81
N ARG A 163 6.28 -10.76 -1.02
CA ARG A 163 6.47 -12.22 -1.00
C ARG A 163 6.10 -12.87 -2.35
N ALA A 164 5.00 -12.41 -2.97
CA ALA A 164 4.58 -12.91 -4.27
C ALA A 164 5.62 -12.58 -5.36
N ILE A 165 6.19 -11.37 -5.37
CA ILE A 165 7.27 -10.97 -6.30
C ILE A 165 8.52 -11.80 -6.06
N ALA A 166 8.93 -11.99 -4.80
CA ALA A 166 10.07 -12.84 -4.46
C ALA A 166 9.89 -14.29 -4.94
N ALA A 167 8.66 -14.80 -5.00
CA ALA A 167 8.38 -16.16 -5.47
C ALA A 167 8.24 -16.27 -7.00
N ALA A 168 7.70 -15.24 -7.67
CA ALA A 168 7.26 -15.33 -9.07
C ALA A 168 8.34 -14.97 -10.09
N PHE A 169 9.40 -14.24 -9.71
CA PHE A 169 10.46 -13.83 -10.61
C PHE A 169 11.68 -14.78 -10.52
N PRO A 170 12.41 -15.04 -11.63
CA PRO A 170 13.54 -15.98 -11.66
C PRO A 170 14.83 -15.38 -11.06
N TRP A 171 14.81 -14.96 -9.81
CA TRP A 171 15.91 -14.31 -9.11
C TRP A 171 17.26 -15.05 -9.13
N LYS A 172 17.22 -16.37 -9.33
CA LYS A 172 18.44 -17.19 -9.39
C LYS A 172 19.34 -16.86 -10.58
N GLU A 173 18.81 -16.22 -11.62
CA GLU A 173 19.55 -15.81 -12.81
C GLU A 173 20.39 -14.54 -12.57
N TYR A 174 20.22 -13.87 -11.42
CA TYR A 174 20.77 -12.55 -11.12
C TYR A 174 21.60 -12.57 -9.83
N LYS A 175 22.41 -11.52 -9.63
CA LYS A 175 23.27 -11.36 -8.45
C LYS A 175 22.93 -10.13 -7.63
N THR A 176 22.50 -9.06 -8.29
CA THR A 176 22.24 -7.76 -7.68
C THR A 176 20.87 -7.23 -8.04
N PHE A 177 20.25 -6.50 -7.10
CA PHE A 177 19.00 -5.81 -7.36
C PHE A 177 18.93 -4.47 -6.62
N ALA A 178 18.05 -3.57 -7.06
CA ALA A 178 17.72 -2.38 -6.31
C ALA A 178 16.20 -2.15 -6.31
N ASP A 179 15.71 -1.72 -5.16
CA ASP A 179 14.33 -1.32 -4.90
C ASP A 179 14.28 0.21 -4.93
N VAL A 180 13.68 0.79 -5.97
CA VAL A 180 13.63 2.24 -6.21
C VAL A 180 12.35 2.80 -5.57
N GLY A 181 12.50 3.72 -4.62
CA GLY A 181 11.45 4.13 -3.71
C GLY A 181 11.21 3.06 -2.65
N CYS A 182 12.30 2.59 -2.04
CA CYS A 182 12.30 1.39 -1.20
C CYS A 182 11.57 1.54 0.14
N ALA A 183 11.20 2.75 0.56
CA ALA A 183 10.63 3.01 1.88
C ALA A 183 11.50 2.41 3.00
N GLU A 184 10.94 1.72 3.98
CA GLU A 184 11.77 1.07 5.01
C GLU A 184 12.46 -0.24 4.56
N GLY A 185 12.26 -0.68 3.29
CA GLY A 185 12.93 -1.86 2.73
C GLY A 185 12.12 -3.16 2.82
N GLY A 186 10.80 -3.08 2.93
CA GLY A 186 9.95 -4.27 3.05
C GLY A 186 10.10 -5.27 1.90
N LEU A 187 10.10 -4.79 0.66
CA LEU A 187 10.34 -5.61 -0.53
C LEU A 187 11.80 -6.08 -0.60
N THR A 188 12.76 -5.17 -0.36
CA THR A 188 14.19 -5.46 -0.38
C THR A 188 14.52 -6.62 0.56
N VAL A 189 14.00 -6.58 1.79
CA VAL A 189 14.17 -7.65 2.80
C VAL A 189 13.48 -8.95 2.37
N ALA A 190 12.27 -8.90 1.82
CA ALA A 190 11.54 -10.09 1.38
C ALA A 190 12.29 -10.84 0.28
N ILE A 191 12.84 -10.14 -0.71
CA ILE A 191 13.65 -10.71 -1.79
C ILE A 191 14.93 -11.33 -1.23
N ALA A 192 15.66 -10.62 -0.37
CA ALA A 192 16.92 -11.09 0.19
C ALA A 192 16.76 -12.31 1.11
N HIS A 193 15.65 -12.42 1.85
CA HIS A 193 15.36 -13.62 2.63
C HIS A 193 15.03 -14.83 1.76
N ALA A 194 14.31 -14.64 0.67
CA ALA A 194 13.95 -15.72 -0.24
C ALA A 194 15.15 -16.19 -1.10
N HIS A 195 16.12 -15.31 -1.36
CA HIS A 195 17.23 -15.55 -2.30
C HIS A 195 18.59 -15.18 -1.69
N HIS A 196 19.27 -16.16 -1.09
CA HIS A 196 20.54 -15.95 -0.38
C HIS A 196 21.72 -15.59 -1.30
N ASN A 197 21.59 -15.82 -2.60
CA ASN A 197 22.60 -15.47 -3.61
C ASN A 197 22.58 -14.00 -4.01
N LEU A 198 21.59 -13.22 -3.57
CA LEU A 198 21.43 -11.83 -3.96
C LEU A 198 22.02 -10.89 -2.91
N SER A 199 22.62 -9.81 -3.38
CA SER A 199 22.83 -8.56 -2.65
C SER A 199 21.98 -7.47 -3.28
N GLY A 200 21.56 -6.49 -2.48
CA GLY A 200 20.62 -5.48 -2.95
C GLY A 200 20.82 -4.11 -2.33
N HIS A 201 20.20 -3.12 -2.99
CA HIS A 201 20.17 -1.74 -2.52
C HIS A 201 18.73 -1.27 -2.37
N GLY A 202 18.44 -0.57 -1.26
CA GLY A 202 17.32 0.35 -1.23
C GLY A 202 17.76 1.69 -1.82
N PHE A 203 17.00 2.26 -2.73
CA PHE A 203 17.25 3.58 -3.28
C PHE A 203 16.06 4.50 -2.96
N ASP A 204 16.32 5.56 -2.22
CA ASP A 204 15.29 6.51 -1.79
C ASP A 204 15.94 7.84 -1.35
N LEU A 205 15.11 8.84 -1.00
CA LEU A 205 15.59 10.11 -0.48
C LEU A 205 16.37 9.93 0.84
N PRO A 206 17.38 10.78 1.12
CA PRO A 206 18.28 10.61 2.27
C PRO A 206 17.58 10.48 3.62
N ALA A 207 16.39 11.09 3.78
CA ALA A 207 15.62 11.04 5.03
C ALA A 207 15.13 9.63 5.38
N VAL A 208 15.04 8.71 4.40
CA VAL A 208 14.59 7.33 4.57
C VAL A 208 15.68 6.43 5.15
N GLN A 209 16.96 6.76 4.91
CA GLN A 209 18.09 5.92 5.27
C GLN A 209 18.07 5.40 6.72
N PRO A 210 17.85 6.23 7.76
CA PRO A 210 17.89 5.73 9.14
C PRO A 210 16.82 4.67 9.45
N VAL A 211 15.68 4.75 8.76
CA VAL A 211 14.57 3.79 8.92
C VAL A 211 14.90 2.49 8.20
N PHE A 212 15.41 2.59 6.97
CA PHE A 212 15.85 1.45 6.17
C PHE A 212 16.96 0.66 6.87
N ASP A 213 18.03 1.32 7.30
CA ASP A 213 19.18 0.69 7.96
C ASP A 213 18.75 -0.06 9.23
N ARG A 214 17.88 0.54 10.03
CA ARG A 214 17.32 -0.10 11.23
C ARG A 214 16.48 -1.33 10.88
N TYR A 215 15.60 -1.24 9.87
CA TYR A 215 14.76 -2.36 9.46
C TYR A 215 15.58 -3.53 8.89
N VAL A 216 16.56 -3.25 8.06
CA VAL A 216 17.49 -4.23 7.49
C VAL A 216 18.30 -4.93 8.59
N ALA A 217 18.82 -4.17 9.57
CA ALA A 217 19.55 -4.72 10.70
C ALA A 217 18.68 -5.62 11.59
N GLN A 218 17.43 -5.22 11.87
CA GLN A 218 16.46 -6.03 12.63
C GLN A 218 16.14 -7.36 11.94
N ASN A 219 16.27 -7.42 10.61
CA ASN A 219 16.07 -8.63 9.81
C ASN A 219 17.37 -9.43 9.57
N GLY A 220 18.50 -9.02 10.15
CA GLY A 220 19.79 -9.73 10.03
C GLY A 220 20.40 -9.68 8.63
N LEU A 221 20.14 -8.64 7.84
CA LEU A 221 20.52 -8.54 6.43
C LEU A 221 21.53 -7.42 6.12
N ALA A 222 22.12 -6.77 7.14
CA ALA A 222 23.02 -5.63 6.97
C ALA A 222 24.28 -5.93 6.12
N GLU A 223 24.72 -7.20 6.07
CA GLU A 223 25.84 -7.62 5.25
C GLU A 223 25.52 -7.76 3.76
N ARG A 224 24.24 -7.82 3.40
CA ARG A 224 23.79 -8.07 2.02
C ARG A 224 22.95 -6.97 1.43
N LEU A 225 22.41 -6.11 2.27
CA LEU A 225 21.56 -5.00 1.87
C LEU A 225 22.18 -3.68 2.32
N SER A 226 22.19 -2.71 1.44
CA SER A 226 22.67 -1.35 1.72
C SER A 226 21.70 -0.30 1.20
N PHE A 227 21.84 0.93 1.66
CA PHE A 227 21.05 2.06 1.20
C PHE A 227 21.89 2.96 0.27
N GLN A 228 21.28 3.38 -0.81
CA GLN A 228 21.81 4.43 -1.69
C GLN A 228 20.85 5.61 -1.70
N ALA A 229 21.28 6.74 -1.13
CA ALA A 229 20.50 7.96 -1.15
C ALA A 229 20.46 8.59 -2.55
N GLY A 230 19.27 9.03 -2.99
CA GLY A 230 19.13 9.74 -4.25
C GLY A 230 17.68 10.11 -4.56
N ASP A 231 17.53 11.10 -5.43
CA ASP A 231 16.25 11.51 -6.02
C ASP A 231 16.17 10.88 -7.42
N PHE A 232 15.25 9.94 -7.65
CA PHE A 232 15.15 9.22 -8.92
C PHE A 232 14.87 10.12 -10.13
N PHE A 233 14.43 11.36 -9.92
CA PHE A 233 14.31 12.34 -11.03
C PHE A 233 15.63 13.02 -11.35
N LYS A 234 16.48 13.29 -10.37
CA LYS A 234 17.70 14.08 -10.51
C LYS A 234 18.94 13.19 -10.63
N ASP A 235 19.03 12.16 -9.79
CA ASP A 235 20.23 11.34 -9.66
C ASP A 235 20.15 10.09 -10.56
N PRO A 236 21.29 9.49 -10.95
CA PRO A 236 21.31 8.23 -11.67
C PRO A 236 20.74 7.11 -10.79
N LEU A 237 19.99 6.19 -11.39
CA LEU A 237 19.53 4.98 -10.68
C LEU A 237 20.70 4.01 -10.45
N PRO A 238 20.60 3.13 -9.43
CA PRO A 238 21.62 2.11 -9.16
C PRO A 238 21.90 1.21 -10.37
N SER A 239 23.18 0.93 -10.62
CA SER A 239 23.59 -0.02 -11.66
C SER A 239 23.62 -1.42 -11.09
N VAL A 240 22.58 -2.21 -11.38
CA VAL A 240 22.33 -3.56 -10.84
C VAL A 240 21.70 -4.44 -11.92
N ASP A 241 21.61 -5.76 -11.68
CA ASP A 241 21.01 -6.69 -12.62
C ASP A 241 19.49 -6.54 -12.72
N VAL A 242 18.82 -6.20 -11.61
CA VAL A 242 17.35 -6.06 -11.55
C VAL A 242 16.98 -4.77 -10.82
N LEU A 243 16.20 -3.91 -11.47
CA LEU A 243 15.53 -2.78 -10.83
C LEU A 243 14.09 -3.15 -10.52
N VAL A 244 13.61 -2.74 -9.35
CA VAL A 244 12.20 -2.86 -8.97
C VAL A 244 11.64 -1.48 -8.66
N MET A 245 10.45 -1.18 -9.17
CA MET A 245 9.68 0.02 -8.87
C MET A 245 8.27 -0.40 -8.47
N GLY A 246 7.92 -0.24 -7.22
CA GLY A 246 6.61 -0.60 -6.69
C GLY A 246 5.90 0.56 -6.06
N HIS A 247 4.65 0.80 -6.46
CA HIS A 247 3.88 1.96 -6.01
C HIS A 247 4.60 3.29 -6.27
N ILE A 248 5.33 3.37 -7.41
CA ILE A 248 6.08 4.55 -7.82
C ILE A 248 5.46 5.19 -9.05
N LEU A 249 5.24 4.42 -10.12
CA LEU A 249 4.80 5.03 -11.36
C LEU A 249 3.43 5.70 -11.22
N HIS A 250 2.53 5.16 -10.43
CA HIS A 250 1.18 5.70 -10.29
C HIS A 250 1.12 7.11 -9.67
N ASP A 251 2.14 7.53 -8.93
CA ASP A 251 2.19 8.86 -8.30
C ASP A 251 2.43 10.01 -9.30
N TRP A 252 2.87 9.70 -10.52
CA TRP A 252 3.46 10.67 -11.44
C TRP A 252 2.65 10.84 -12.73
N SER A 253 2.90 11.95 -13.42
CA SER A 253 2.38 12.20 -14.77
C SER A 253 2.92 11.19 -15.79
N LEU A 254 2.26 11.07 -16.95
CA LEU A 254 2.73 10.20 -18.02
C LEU A 254 4.15 10.55 -18.49
N GLY A 255 4.50 11.84 -18.53
CA GLY A 255 5.85 12.28 -18.89
C GLY A 255 6.91 11.80 -17.92
N GLU A 256 6.62 11.90 -16.63
CA GLU A 256 7.49 11.44 -15.55
C GLU A 256 7.59 9.90 -15.48
N LYS A 257 6.48 9.17 -15.68
CA LYS A 257 6.50 7.71 -15.83
C LYS A 257 7.46 7.27 -16.94
N ARG A 258 7.36 7.89 -18.12
CA ARG A 258 8.24 7.61 -19.27
C ARG A 258 9.70 7.96 -18.98
N LEU A 259 9.95 9.07 -18.28
CA LEU A 259 11.30 9.44 -17.84
C LEU A 259 11.89 8.38 -16.91
N LEU A 260 11.15 7.93 -15.90
CA LEU A 260 11.61 6.91 -14.96
C LEU A 260 11.90 5.57 -15.66
N LEU A 261 11.04 5.13 -16.57
CA LEU A 261 11.25 3.92 -17.36
C LEU A 261 12.50 4.03 -18.27
N ARG A 262 12.74 5.19 -18.87
CA ARG A 262 13.96 5.44 -19.65
C ARG A 262 15.20 5.41 -18.77
N LYS A 263 15.18 6.07 -17.61
CA LYS A 263 16.30 6.04 -16.66
C LYS A 263 16.58 4.61 -16.16
N ALA A 264 15.55 3.81 -15.94
CA ALA A 264 15.71 2.39 -15.57
C ALA A 264 16.36 1.59 -16.72
N TYR A 265 15.91 1.83 -17.96
CA TYR A 265 16.53 1.21 -19.13
C TYR A 265 18.02 1.56 -19.23
N ASP A 266 18.37 2.84 -19.08
CA ASP A 266 19.75 3.31 -19.22
C ASP A 266 20.66 2.74 -18.11
N ALA A 267 20.16 2.61 -16.88
CA ALA A 267 20.92 2.11 -15.71
C ALA A 267 21.17 0.60 -15.75
N LEU A 268 20.28 -0.19 -16.36
CA LEU A 268 20.40 -1.64 -16.40
C LEU A 268 21.48 -2.10 -17.41
N PRO A 269 22.24 -3.17 -17.13
CA PRO A 269 23.11 -3.82 -18.10
C PRO A 269 22.29 -4.57 -19.14
N SER A 270 22.93 -4.96 -20.26
CA SER A 270 22.33 -5.90 -21.22
C SER A 270 21.97 -7.23 -20.54
N GLY A 271 20.75 -7.70 -20.74
CA GLY A 271 20.18 -8.87 -20.04
C GLY A 271 19.63 -8.56 -18.66
N GLY A 272 19.76 -7.33 -18.19
CA GLY A 272 19.13 -6.88 -16.94
C GLY A 272 17.60 -6.81 -17.04
N ALA A 273 16.91 -6.77 -15.91
CA ALA A 273 15.46 -6.77 -15.85
C ALA A 273 14.89 -5.57 -15.07
N LEU A 274 13.74 -5.10 -15.49
CA LEU A 274 12.91 -4.16 -14.73
C LEU A 274 11.63 -4.84 -14.29
N ILE A 275 11.29 -4.68 -13.02
CA ILE A 275 9.99 -5.07 -12.44
C ILE A 275 9.28 -3.78 -12.03
N VAL A 276 8.08 -3.56 -12.54
CA VAL A 276 7.17 -2.51 -12.07
C VAL A 276 5.93 -3.20 -11.51
N TYR A 277 5.49 -2.86 -10.31
CA TYR A 277 4.25 -3.41 -9.78
C TYR A 277 3.37 -2.33 -9.15
N ASP A 278 2.08 -2.40 -9.48
CA ASP A 278 1.03 -1.51 -9.02
C ASP A 278 -0.32 -2.26 -8.98
N ALA A 279 -1.38 -1.61 -8.51
CA ALA A 279 -2.74 -2.10 -8.65
C ALA A 279 -3.24 -1.89 -10.09
N MET A 280 -2.55 -2.52 -11.07
CA MET A 280 -2.83 -2.30 -12.49
C MET A 280 -4.28 -2.59 -12.81
N ILE A 281 -4.92 -1.66 -13.52
CA ILE A 281 -6.29 -1.76 -13.97
C ILE A 281 -6.37 -2.82 -15.08
N ASP A 282 -7.43 -3.62 -15.15
CA ASP A 282 -7.69 -4.50 -16.28
C ASP A 282 -7.79 -3.71 -17.59
N ASP A 283 -7.36 -4.29 -18.71
CA ASP A 283 -7.24 -3.56 -19.98
C ASP A 283 -8.58 -3.02 -20.50
N ASP A 284 -9.68 -3.69 -20.19
CA ASP A 284 -11.04 -3.22 -20.48
C ASP A 284 -11.57 -2.16 -19.50
N ARG A 285 -10.85 -1.90 -18.40
CA ARG A 285 -11.14 -0.91 -17.36
C ARG A 285 -12.51 -1.06 -16.68
N ARG A 286 -12.91 -2.27 -16.28
CA ARG A 286 -14.24 -2.57 -15.70
C ARG A 286 -14.26 -3.60 -14.58
N GLU A 287 -13.16 -4.28 -14.27
CA GLU A 287 -13.15 -5.38 -13.29
C GLU A 287 -12.32 -5.06 -12.04
N ASN A 288 -11.09 -4.59 -12.18
CA ASN A 288 -10.26 -4.22 -11.03
C ASN A 288 -10.73 -2.89 -10.41
N ALA A 289 -11.83 -2.96 -9.66
CA ALA A 289 -12.38 -1.77 -8.98
C ALA A 289 -11.37 -1.13 -8.03
N PHE A 290 -10.50 -1.92 -7.38
CA PHE A 290 -9.47 -1.38 -6.49
C PHE A 290 -8.45 -0.52 -7.25
N GLY A 291 -7.95 -0.98 -8.40
CA GLY A 291 -7.04 -0.20 -9.23
C GLY A 291 -7.68 1.12 -9.74
N LEU A 292 -8.97 1.06 -10.14
CA LEU A 292 -9.71 2.24 -10.54
C LEU A 292 -9.90 3.24 -9.39
N LEU A 293 -10.21 2.75 -8.18
CA LEU A 293 -10.33 3.58 -6.98
C LEU A 293 -8.98 4.12 -6.52
N MET A 294 -7.90 3.35 -6.68
CA MET A 294 -6.55 3.82 -6.40
C MET A 294 -6.16 4.96 -7.36
N SER A 295 -6.54 4.87 -8.64
CA SER A 295 -6.35 5.98 -9.58
C SER A 295 -7.08 7.26 -9.16
N LEU A 296 -8.29 7.14 -8.59
CA LEU A 296 -8.98 8.28 -7.98
C LEU A 296 -8.27 8.77 -6.70
N ASN A 297 -7.65 7.87 -5.94
CA ASN A 297 -6.83 8.26 -4.81
C ASN A 297 -5.60 9.06 -5.26
N MET A 298 -4.98 8.71 -6.39
CA MET A 298 -3.90 9.51 -6.98
C MET A 298 -4.36 10.91 -7.37
N LEU A 299 -5.59 11.06 -7.89
CA LEU A 299 -6.18 12.38 -8.13
C LEU A 299 -6.32 13.20 -6.82
N ILE A 300 -6.68 12.54 -5.71
CA ILE A 300 -6.79 13.21 -4.39
C ILE A 300 -5.41 13.60 -3.84
N GLU A 301 -4.41 12.74 -4.01
CA GLU A 301 -3.12 12.84 -3.32
C GLU A 301 -2.02 13.52 -4.13
N THR A 302 -2.07 13.48 -5.46
CA THR A 302 -0.95 13.91 -6.31
C THR A 302 -1.38 14.92 -7.37
N PRO A 303 -0.48 15.77 -7.85
CA PRO A 303 -0.79 16.76 -8.89
C PRO A 303 -1.15 16.15 -10.25
N ALA A 304 -0.63 14.95 -10.59
CA ALA A 304 -0.76 14.37 -11.92
C ALA A 304 -0.69 12.83 -11.97
N GLY A 305 -0.69 12.17 -10.82
CA GLY A 305 -0.64 10.72 -10.70
C GLY A 305 -1.94 10.04 -11.16
N PHE A 306 -1.81 8.83 -11.65
CA PHE A 306 -2.92 7.97 -12.03
C PHE A 306 -2.46 6.53 -12.18
N ASP A 307 -3.33 5.56 -11.86
CA ASP A 307 -3.10 4.15 -12.16
C ASP A 307 -3.44 3.84 -13.63
N TYR A 308 -2.89 2.75 -14.12
CA TYR A 308 -2.85 2.41 -15.54
C TYR A 308 -3.12 0.92 -15.75
N THR A 309 -3.37 0.54 -17.00
CA THR A 309 -3.58 -0.86 -17.38
C THR A 309 -2.25 -1.61 -17.58
N GLY A 310 -2.31 -2.95 -17.57
CA GLY A 310 -1.16 -3.76 -17.96
C GLY A 310 -0.67 -3.44 -19.36
N ALA A 311 -1.58 -3.24 -20.32
CA ALA A 311 -1.28 -2.85 -21.69
C ALA A 311 -0.60 -1.46 -21.78
N ASP A 312 -1.02 -0.50 -20.96
CA ASP A 312 -0.36 0.82 -20.90
C ASP A 312 1.08 0.69 -20.42
N CYS A 313 1.30 -0.04 -19.31
CA CYS A 313 2.64 -0.27 -18.76
C CYS A 313 3.55 -0.96 -19.78
N GLN A 314 3.05 -2.01 -20.42
CA GLN A 314 3.77 -2.73 -21.47
C GLN A 314 4.19 -1.81 -22.61
N ARG A 315 3.27 -0.98 -23.12
CA ARG A 315 3.56 -0.02 -24.17
C ARG A 315 4.65 0.98 -23.77
N TRP A 316 4.58 1.57 -22.57
CA TRP A 316 5.58 2.55 -22.11
C TRP A 316 6.95 1.92 -21.87
N MET A 317 7.00 0.68 -21.37
CA MET A 317 8.26 -0.06 -21.25
C MET A 317 8.89 -0.33 -22.63
N GLN A 318 8.08 -0.73 -23.63
CA GLN A 318 8.54 -0.92 -25.02
C GLN A 318 9.02 0.39 -25.64
N GLU A 319 8.32 1.52 -25.44
CA GLU A 319 8.76 2.86 -25.86
C GLU A 319 10.09 3.26 -25.22
N ALA A 320 10.37 2.80 -23.99
CA ALA A 320 11.65 3.01 -23.31
C ALA A 320 12.78 2.11 -23.85
N GLY A 321 12.49 1.09 -24.66
CA GLY A 321 13.46 0.18 -25.29
C GLY A 321 13.48 -1.22 -24.72
N PHE A 322 12.68 -1.51 -23.67
CA PHE A 322 12.58 -2.85 -23.10
C PHE A 322 11.91 -3.84 -24.05
N GLN A 323 12.32 -5.10 -23.92
CA GLN A 323 11.80 -6.23 -24.68
C GLN A 323 11.17 -7.26 -23.75
N ASP A 324 10.45 -8.23 -24.32
CA ASP A 324 9.85 -9.37 -23.59
C ASP A 324 8.98 -8.93 -22.39
N VAL A 325 8.23 -7.84 -22.55
CA VAL A 325 7.40 -7.32 -21.46
C VAL A 325 6.23 -8.26 -21.18
N ARG A 326 6.13 -8.72 -19.94
CA ARG A 326 5.06 -9.63 -19.47
C ARG A 326 4.34 -9.04 -18.28
N ILE A 327 3.02 -9.16 -18.28
CA ILE A 327 2.19 -8.83 -17.11
C ILE A 327 1.92 -10.12 -16.35
N VAL A 328 2.29 -10.13 -15.07
CA VAL A 328 2.14 -11.29 -14.17
C VAL A 328 1.21 -10.88 -13.03
N PRO A 329 0.04 -11.52 -12.89
CA PRO A 329 -0.83 -11.30 -11.75
C PRO A 329 -0.12 -11.65 -10.43
N LEU A 330 -0.33 -10.85 -9.40
CA LEU A 330 0.13 -11.07 -8.04
C LEU A 330 -1.07 -11.34 -7.11
N GLN A 331 -0.87 -11.26 -5.81
CA GLN A 331 -1.95 -11.45 -4.86
C GLN A 331 -2.90 -10.24 -4.83
N GLY A 332 -4.22 -10.51 -4.78
CA GLY A 332 -5.25 -9.47 -4.70
C GLY A 332 -5.33 -8.64 -5.99
N PRO A 333 -5.43 -7.30 -5.90
CA PRO A 333 -5.61 -6.43 -7.06
C PRO A 333 -4.31 -6.09 -7.80
N TYR A 334 -3.18 -6.60 -7.36
CA TYR A 334 -1.86 -6.22 -7.84
C TYR A 334 -1.37 -7.08 -9.00
N SER A 335 -0.62 -6.47 -9.89
CA SER A 335 0.13 -7.14 -10.95
C SER A 335 1.54 -6.55 -11.07
N MET A 336 2.48 -7.32 -11.60
CA MET A 336 3.79 -6.82 -11.98
C MET A 336 3.99 -6.91 -13.49
N ALA A 337 4.60 -5.88 -14.07
CA ALA A 337 5.17 -5.90 -15.39
C ALA A 337 6.65 -6.24 -15.26
N VAL A 338 7.10 -7.26 -15.98
CA VAL A 338 8.50 -7.68 -16.03
C VAL A 338 9.01 -7.47 -17.44
N ALA A 339 10.13 -6.78 -17.58
CA ALA A 339 10.75 -6.48 -18.88
C ALA A 339 12.26 -6.75 -18.84
N ARG A 340 12.86 -7.05 -20.00
CA ARG A 340 14.32 -7.24 -20.17
C ARG A 340 14.91 -6.16 -21.05
N LYS A 341 16.16 -5.77 -20.75
CA LYS A 341 16.99 -4.89 -21.59
C LYS A 341 17.77 -5.70 -22.60
#